data_5d7e9e995681a0ebe9f3f8a911401053
#
_entry.id   5d7e9e995681a0ebe9f3f8a911401053
#
_cell.length_a   1.000
_cell.length_b   1.000
_cell.length_c   1.000
_cell.angle_alpha   90.00
_cell.angle_beta   90.00
_cell.angle_gamma   90.00
#
_symmetry.space_group_name_H-M   'P 1'
#
loop_
_entity.id
_entity.type
_entity.pdbx_description
1 polymer ?
#
loop_
_entity_poly.entity_id
_entity_poly.type
_entity_poly.pdbx_seq_one_letter_code
_entity_poly.pdbx_strand_id
1 'polypeptide(L)'
;MTKDDLSFIFEDELEKGICPKCRKNKTEVDFFTGEDILCTDCRKLINKEIGYDTLKQNANVPKAYYIYSWRNYDENFFKKIVEATNRFKNNLHLVGGSFTGKTVLMIACIDYLIKYGENSILFYNVPELLTNAQKECYSYYNYLINKCSHIRFLFLDDIFNGLNSSENKFLYEILDYRNRNNLPTVSATNVKINDARIYSRLLRNNGVEIEINSKFWRKANER
;
A
#
# COMPACT_ATOMS: atom_id res chain seq x y z
N MET A 1 0.02 29.37 -28.96
CA MET A 1 -0.44 27.98 -29.00
C MET A 1 -1.87 28.02 -28.57
N THR A 2 -2.80 27.78 -29.49
CA THR A 2 -4.24 27.78 -29.24
C THR A 2 -4.70 26.40 -28.77
N LYS A 3 -5.85 26.35 -28.10
CA LYS A 3 -6.45 25.12 -27.58
C LYS A 3 -6.66 24.01 -28.63
N ASP A 4 -6.59 24.36 -29.90
CA ASP A 4 -6.83 23.47 -31.04
C ASP A 4 -5.57 22.67 -31.46
N ASP A 5 -4.37 23.06 -30.98
CA ASP A 5 -3.12 22.35 -31.29
C ASP A 5 -2.91 21.08 -30.43
N LEU A 6 -3.75 20.85 -29.42
CA LEU A 6 -3.68 19.67 -28.55
C LEU A 6 -4.63 18.53 -28.94
N SER A 7 -5.60 18.78 -29.85
CA SER A 7 -6.57 17.77 -30.26
C SER A 7 -6.02 16.78 -31.29
N PHE A 8 -4.91 17.10 -31.97
CA PHE A 8 -4.39 16.27 -33.07
C PHE A 8 -3.43 15.16 -32.64
N ILE A 9 -3.18 14.99 -31.34
CA ILE A 9 -2.23 13.98 -30.83
C ILE A 9 -2.93 12.72 -30.27
N PHE A 10 -4.26 12.68 -30.25
CA PHE A 10 -5.01 11.61 -29.55
C PHE A 10 -5.90 10.71 -30.41
N GLU A 11 -5.77 10.72 -31.73
CA GLU A 11 -6.58 9.88 -32.64
C GLU A 11 -5.81 8.78 -33.37
N ASP A 12 -4.63 8.35 -32.91
CA ASP A 12 -4.15 7.03 -33.28
C ASP A 12 -4.86 6.02 -32.35
N GLU A 13 -5.64 5.10 -32.91
CA GLU A 13 -6.22 3.95 -32.21
C GLU A 13 -5.09 3.20 -31.49
N LEU A 14 -4.86 3.55 -30.21
CA LEU A 14 -3.93 2.84 -29.35
C LEU A 14 -4.45 1.41 -29.23
N GLU A 15 -3.73 0.45 -29.81
CA GLU A 15 -4.01 -0.96 -29.61
C GLU A 15 -4.08 -1.22 -28.10
N LYS A 16 -5.28 -1.60 -27.61
CA LYS A 16 -5.50 -1.88 -26.18
C LYS A 16 -4.45 -2.85 -25.69
N GLY A 17 -3.80 -2.52 -24.60
CA GLY A 17 -2.76 -3.33 -24.00
C GLY A 17 -1.32 -2.96 -24.39
N ILE A 18 -1.10 -1.85 -25.08
CA ILE A 18 0.26 -1.30 -25.33
C ILE A 18 0.50 -0.06 -24.49
N CYS A 19 1.68 0.02 -23.88
CA CYS A 19 2.04 1.15 -23.02
C CYS A 19 1.98 2.48 -23.78
N PRO A 20 1.17 3.47 -23.33
CA PRO A 20 1.02 4.75 -24.02
C PRO A 20 2.30 5.57 -24.05
N LYS A 21 3.25 5.35 -23.09
CA LYS A 21 4.51 6.09 -23.04
C LYS A 21 5.59 5.52 -23.96
N CYS A 22 5.82 4.20 -23.97
CA CYS A 22 6.92 3.62 -24.75
C CYS A 22 6.46 2.89 -26.01
N ARG A 23 5.18 2.60 -26.18
CA ARG A 23 4.56 1.88 -27.31
C ARG A 23 5.20 0.51 -27.63
N LYS A 24 5.94 -0.07 -26.69
CA LYS A 24 6.69 -1.33 -26.90
C LYS A 24 6.21 -2.47 -25.99
N ASN A 25 5.87 -2.16 -24.75
CA ASN A 25 5.58 -3.17 -23.75
C ASN A 25 4.08 -3.27 -23.48
N LYS A 26 3.60 -4.47 -23.18
CA LYS A 26 2.22 -4.67 -22.71
C LYS A 26 1.97 -3.93 -21.38
N THR A 27 0.79 -3.37 -21.26
CA THR A 27 0.31 -2.70 -20.05
C THR A 27 -0.58 -3.63 -19.23
N GLU A 28 -0.72 -3.31 -17.94
CA GLU A 28 -1.86 -3.77 -17.16
C GLU A 28 -3.00 -2.76 -17.33
N VAL A 29 -4.23 -3.23 -17.41
CA VAL A 29 -5.41 -2.35 -17.43
C VAL A 29 -5.74 -1.96 -16.00
N ASP A 30 -6.00 -0.69 -15.75
CA ASP A 30 -6.52 -0.25 -14.47
C ASP A 30 -7.89 -0.86 -14.20
N PHE A 31 -8.02 -1.58 -13.11
CA PHE A 31 -9.23 -2.32 -12.79
C PHE A 31 -10.46 -1.41 -12.57
N PHE A 32 -10.22 -0.14 -12.20
CA PHE A 32 -11.30 0.81 -11.88
C PHE A 32 -11.71 1.66 -13.07
N THR A 33 -10.73 2.11 -13.86
CA THR A 33 -10.99 3.03 -14.98
C THR A 33 -11.08 2.30 -16.31
N GLY A 34 -10.58 1.07 -16.39
CA GLY A 34 -10.46 0.33 -17.64
C GLY A 34 -9.41 0.92 -18.58
N GLU A 35 -8.61 1.89 -18.12
CA GLU A 35 -7.57 2.55 -18.91
C GLU A 35 -6.26 1.77 -18.86
N ASP A 36 -5.49 1.87 -19.95
CA ASP A 36 -4.15 1.29 -20.00
C ASP A 36 -3.18 2.03 -19.09
N ILE A 37 -2.66 1.31 -18.10
CA ILE A 37 -1.63 1.83 -17.20
C ILE A 37 -0.28 1.78 -17.93
N LEU A 38 0.63 2.70 -17.60
CA LEU A 38 2.02 2.62 -18.06
C LEU A 38 2.65 1.27 -17.70
N CYS A 39 3.38 0.67 -18.63
CA CYS A 39 4.10 -0.58 -18.35
C CYS A 39 5.07 -0.41 -17.16
N THR A 40 5.42 -1.53 -16.52
CA THR A 40 6.28 -1.55 -15.33
C THR A 40 7.59 -0.79 -15.54
N ASP A 41 8.22 -0.90 -16.72
CA ASP A 41 9.49 -0.22 -16.98
C ASP A 41 9.33 1.30 -17.07
N CYS A 42 8.26 1.79 -17.71
CA CYS A 42 7.97 3.21 -17.75
C CYS A 42 7.63 3.78 -16.37
N ARG A 43 6.88 3.02 -15.54
CA ARG A 43 6.59 3.41 -14.15
C ARG A 43 7.86 3.48 -13.30
N LYS A 44 8.77 2.50 -13.42
CA LYS A 44 10.07 2.52 -12.73
C LYS A 44 10.91 3.74 -13.10
N LEU A 45 10.94 4.11 -14.37
CA LEU A 45 11.66 5.31 -14.83
C LEU A 45 11.08 6.58 -14.22
N ILE A 46 9.76 6.74 -14.23
CA ILE A 46 9.09 7.88 -13.60
C ILE A 46 9.39 7.93 -12.10
N ASN A 47 9.28 6.81 -11.40
CA ASN A 47 9.57 6.76 -9.97
C ASN A 47 11.05 7.12 -9.66
N LYS A 48 11.98 6.75 -10.55
CA LYS A 48 13.38 7.15 -10.43
C LYS A 48 13.57 8.65 -10.65
N GLU A 49 12.84 9.24 -11.59
CA GLU A 49 12.87 10.70 -11.87
C GLU A 49 12.32 11.51 -10.69
N ILE A 50 11.21 11.04 -10.07
CA ILE A 50 10.62 11.68 -8.87
C ILE A 50 11.55 11.56 -7.65
N GLY A 51 12.28 10.46 -7.53
CA GLY A 51 13.13 10.14 -6.39
C GLY A 51 12.41 9.30 -5.31
N TYR A 52 13.10 8.29 -4.82
CA TYR A 52 12.53 7.31 -3.88
C TYR A 52 12.12 7.93 -2.53
N ASP A 53 12.88 8.90 -2.02
CA ASP A 53 12.57 9.56 -0.76
C ASP A 53 11.31 10.43 -0.87
N THR A 54 11.15 11.12 -2.01
CA THR A 54 9.92 11.87 -2.31
C THR A 54 8.71 10.95 -2.38
N LEU A 55 8.84 9.77 -3.00
CA LEU A 55 7.76 8.79 -3.07
C LEU A 55 7.42 8.19 -1.69
N LYS A 56 8.41 7.93 -0.84
CA LYS A 56 8.20 7.53 0.55
C LYS A 56 7.49 8.63 1.36
N GLN A 57 7.85 9.88 1.14
CA GLN A 57 7.17 11.02 1.76
C GLN A 57 5.70 11.12 1.31
N ASN A 58 5.44 11.00 0.01
CA ASN A 58 4.08 10.99 -0.55
C ASN A 58 3.23 9.83 -0.02
N ALA A 59 3.87 8.70 0.25
CA ALA A 59 3.25 7.55 0.91
C ALA A 59 3.05 7.74 2.42
N ASN A 60 3.36 8.91 2.98
CA ASN A 60 3.28 9.22 4.42
C ASN A 60 4.19 8.34 5.30
N VAL A 61 5.30 7.86 4.77
CA VAL A 61 6.30 7.11 5.56
C VAL A 61 7.11 8.09 6.41
N PRO A 62 7.25 7.87 7.74
CA PRO A 62 8.10 8.73 8.57
C PRO A 62 9.57 8.66 8.13
N LYS A 63 10.26 9.82 8.12
CA LYS A 63 11.66 9.94 7.65
C LYS A 63 12.63 8.97 8.34
N ALA A 64 12.41 8.68 9.62
CA ALA A 64 13.23 7.73 10.37
C ALA A 64 13.27 6.32 9.74
N TYR A 65 12.28 5.97 8.94
CA TYR A 65 12.19 4.67 8.28
C TYR A 65 12.72 4.65 6.84
N TYR A 66 13.22 5.76 6.29
CA TYR A 66 13.70 5.82 4.89
C TYR A 66 14.91 4.93 4.62
N ILE A 67 15.70 4.66 5.65
CA ILE A 67 16.88 3.77 5.58
C ILE A 67 16.51 2.30 5.37
N TYR A 68 15.28 1.91 5.64
CA TYR A 68 14.84 0.53 5.55
C TYR A 68 14.36 0.18 4.14
N SER A 69 14.72 -1.02 3.73
CA SER A 69 14.34 -1.60 2.44
C SER A 69 14.09 -3.10 2.60
N TRP A 70 13.56 -3.73 1.56
CA TRP A 70 13.39 -5.18 1.54
C TRP A 70 14.70 -5.97 1.72
N ARG A 71 15.86 -5.36 1.44
CA ARG A 71 17.19 -5.95 1.64
C ARG A 71 17.58 -6.10 3.11
N ASN A 72 16.85 -5.48 4.03
CA ASN A 72 17.04 -5.65 5.47
C ASN A 72 16.46 -6.97 6.00
N TYR A 73 15.78 -7.73 5.15
CA TYR A 73 15.22 -9.03 5.50
C TYR A 73 15.96 -10.18 4.81
N ASP A 74 15.74 -11.39 5.30
CA ASP A 74 16.15 -12.59 4.56
C ASP A 74 15.45 -12.63 3.20
N GLU A 75 16.22 -12.84 2.14
CA GLU A 75 15.72 -12.79 0.77
C GLU A 75 14.63 -13.83 0.51
N ASN A 76 14.84 -15.06 1.02
CA ASN A 76 13.88 -16.14 0.85
C ASN A 76 12.59 -15.86 1.63
N PHE A 77 12.71 -15.28 2.83
CA PHE A 77 11.54 -14.87 3.61
C PHE A 77 10.75 -13.79 2.90
N PHE A 78 11.41 -12.74 2.41
CA PHE A 78 10.73 -11.65 1.69
C PHE A 78 10.10 -12.16 0.39
N LYS A 79 10.78 -13.02 -0.35
CA LYS A 79 10.24 -13.65 -1.56
C LYS A 79 8.97 -14.46 -1.27
N LYS A 80 8.93 -15.23 -0.18
CA LYS A 80 7.73 -15.96 0.23
C LYS A 80 6.55 -15.01 0.52
N ILE A 81 6.79 -13.83 1.12
CA ILE A 81 5.75 -12.82 1.34
C ILE A 81 5.18 -12.32 0.00
N VAL A 82 6.06 -11.97 -0.93
CA VAL A 82 5.66 -11.48 -2.26
C VAL A 82 4.85 -12.54 -3.02
N GLU A 83 5.26 -13.80 -2.93
CA GLU A 83 4.55 -14.93 -3.56
C GLU A 83 3.20 -15.20 -2.88
N ALA A 84 3.17 -15.30 -1.55
CA ALA A 84 1.96 -15.56 -0.78
C ALA A 84 0.89 -14.48 -0.96
N THR A 85 1.31 -13.24 -1.08
CA THR A 85 0.41 -12.09 -1.34
C THR A 85 0.08 -11.90 -2.81
N ASN A 86 0.51 -12.80 -3.70
CA ASN A 86 0.39 -12.63 -5.15
C ASN A 86 0.88 -11.24 -5.60
N ARG A 87 2.12 -10.89 -5.22
CA ARG A 87 2.74 -9.59 -5.48
C ARG A 87 1.92 -8.42 -4.93
N PHE A 88 1.43 -8.56 -3.70
CA PHE A 88 0.58 -7.59 -3.00
C PHE A 88 -0.77 -7.30 -3.68
N LYS A 89 -1.30 -8.23 -4.47
CA LYS A 89 -2.69 -8.18 -4.94
C LYS A 89 -3.68 -8.68 -3.87
N ASN A 90 -3.21 -9.46 -2.91
CA ASN A 90 -3.98 -9.97 -1.77
C ASN A 90 -3.66 -9.18 -0.49
N ASN A 91 -4.57 -9.22 0.47
CA ASN A 91 -4.30 -8.63 1.79
C ASN A 91 -3.15 -9.36 2.51
N LEU A 92 -2.40 -8.60 3.31
CA LEU A 92 -1.35 -9.12 4.18
C LEU A 92 -1.60 -8.63 5.62
N HIS A 93 -1.71 -9.56 6.56
CA HIS A 93 -1.83 -9.26 7.97
C HIS A 93 -0.60 -9.77 8.74
N LEU A 94 0.13 -8.85 9.36
CA LEU A 94 1.34 -9.15 10.13
C LEU A 94 1.02 -9.17 11.62
N VAL A 95 1.25 -10.31 12.27
CA VAL A 95 1.01 -10.48 13.70
C VAL A 95 2.34 -10.76 14.40
N GLY A 96 2.54 -10.22 15.59
CA GLY A 96 3.75 -10.52 16.38
C GLY A 96 3.95 -9.51 17.49
N GLY A 97 4.72 -9.87 18.52
CA GLY A 97 5.00 -8.98 19.65
C GLY A 97 5.63 -7.65 19.27
N SER A 98 5.73 -6.73 20.21
CA SER A 98 6.45 -5.47 20.01
C SER A 98 7.91 -5.73 19.64
N PHE A 99 8.50 -4.82 18.85
CA PHE A 99 9.91 -4.87 18.41
C PHE A 99 10.29 -6.10 17.55
N THR A 100 9.34 -6.84 16.98
CA THR A 100 9.65 -7.96 16.07
C THR A 100 9.96 -7.53 14.63
N GLY A 101 9.84 -6.24 14.31
CA GLY A 101 10.18 -5.67 13.00
C GLY A 101 9.01 -5.55 12.02
N LYS A 102 7.74 -5.70 12.46
CA LYS A 102 6.56 -5.59 11.59
C LYS A 102 6.50 -4.27 10.81
N THR A 103 6.63 -3.14 11.51
CA THR A 103 6.64 -1.81 10.88
C THR A 103 7.72 -1.72 9.81
N VAL A 104 8.92 -2.18 10.10
CA VAL A 104 10.03 -2.15 9.12
C VAL A 104 9.76 -3.09 7.94
N LEU A 105 9.11 -4.22 8.17
CA LEU A 105 8.67 -5.10 7.08
C LEU A 105 7.64 -4.41 6.18
N MET A 106 6.69 -3.68 6.76
CA MET A 106 5.75 -2.86 5.98
C MET A 106 6.47 -1.81 5.13
N ILE A 107 7.47 -1.13 5.70
CA ILE A 107 8.29 -0.17 4.96
C ILE A 107 9.11 -0.86 3.86
N ALA A 108 9.63 -2.05 4.12
CA ALA A 108 10.31 -2.87 3.11
C ALA A 108 9.36 -3.25 1.94
N CYS A 109 8.11 -3.55 2.24
CA CYS A 109 7.09 -3.79 1.22
C CYS A 109 6.79 -2.52 0.40
N ILE A 110 6.71 -1.35 1.04
CA ILE A 110 6.55 -0.05 0.36
C ILE A 110 7.76 0.22 -0.55
N ASP A 111 8.99 0.06 -0.04
CA ASP A 111 10.22 0.23 -0.83
C ASP A 111 10.24 -0.69 -2.07
N TYR A 112 9.81 -1.93 -1.88
CA TYR A 112 9.67 -2.89 -2.97
C TYR A 112 8.65 -2.42 -4.01
N LEU A 113 7.45 -2.05 -3.61
CA LEU A 113 6.40 -1.57 -4.50
C LEU A 113 6.84 -0.35 -5.30
N ILE A 114 7.45 0.65 -4.65
CA ILE A 114 7.98 1.84 -5.31
C ILE A 114 9.02 1.47 -6.38
N LYS A 115 9.93 0.54 -6.08
CA LYS A 115 10.95 0.07 -7.05
C LYS A 115 10.35 -0.70 -8.21
N TYR A 116 9.20 -1.33 -8.01
CA TYR A 116 8.45 -1.98 -9.09
C TYR A 116 7.47 -1.06 -9.83
N GLY A 117 7.54 0.25 -9.58
CA GLY A 117 6.82 1.26 -10.33
C GLY A 117 5.49 1.69 -9.72
N GLU A 118 5.18 1.22 -8.50
CA GLU A 118 3.97 1.66 -7.80
C GLU A 118 4.23 2.99 -7.06
N ASN A 119 3.28 3.90 -7.11
CA ASN A 119 3.33 5.19 -6.43
C ASN A 119 2.02 5.57 -5.75
N SER A 120 0.96 4.80 -5.97
CA SER A 120 -0.34 4.96 -5.30
C SER A 120 -0.36 4.17 -3.99
N ILE A 121 0.43 4.64 -3.02
CA ILE A 121 0.68 3.98 -1.74
C ILE A 121 0.40 4.97 -0.61
N LEU A 122 -0.16 4.47 0.50
CA LEU A 122 -0.39 5.27 1.69
C LEU A 122 -0.12 4.43 2.94
N PHE A 123 0.65 5.00 3.86
CA PHE A 123 0.98 4.40 5.15
C PHE A 123 0.39 5.24 6.28
N TYR A 124 -0.23 4.59 7.25
CA TYR A 124 -0.69 5.21 8.49
C TYR A 124 -0.39 4.33 9.71
N ASN A 125 0.05 4.95 10.78
CA ASN A 125 -0.08 4.41 12.12
C ASN A 125 -1.54 4.60 12.56
N VAL A 126 -2.23 3.52 12.94
CA VAL A 126 -3.68 3.54 13.21
C VAL A 126 -4.04 4.42 14.40
N PRO A 127 -3.35 4.39 15.55
CA PRO A 127 -3.58 5.33 16.66
C PRO A 127 -3.53 6.81 16.23
N GLU A 128 -2.53 7.18 15.43
CA GLU A 128 -2.40 8.54 14.92
C GLU A 128 -3.53 8.90 13.93
N LEU A 129 -3.86 7.99 13.02
CA LEU A 129 -4.94 8.15 12.05
C LEU A 129 -6.28 8.41 12.75
N LEU A 130 -6.61 7.60 13.77
CA LEU A 130 -7.85 7.72 14.54
C LEU A 130 -7.89 9.02 15.35
N THR A 131 -6.76 9.39 15.97
CA THR A 131 -6.64 10.65 16.69
C THR A 131 -6.89 11.85 15.78
N ASN A 132 -6.33 11.85 14.58
CA ASN A 132 -6.52 12.91 13.59
C ASN A 132 -7.96 12.94 13.08
N ALA A 133 -8.57 11.79 12.85
CA ALA A 133 -9.97 11.70 12.43
C ALA A 133 -10.97 12.23 13.48
N GLN A 134 -10.62 12.15 14.77
CA GLN A 134 -11.49 12.64 15.88
C GLN A 134 -11.31 14.12 16.17
N LYS A 135 -10.11 14.67 16.00
CA LYS A 135 -9.79 16.08 16.34
C LYS A 135 -10.32 17.09 15.34
N GLU A 136 -10.45 16.68 14.12
CA GLU A 136 -10.79 17.55 13.00
C GLU A 136 -12.32 17.54 12.74
N CYS A 137 -12.76 18.43 11.86
CA CYS A 137 -14.18 18.52 11.51
C CYS A 137 -14.66 17.28 10.70
N TYR A 138 -15.98 17.11 10.63
CA TYR A 138 -16.62 15.99 9.90
C TYR A 138 -16.18 15.87 8.42
N SER A 139 -15.87 16.99 7.78
CA SER A 139 -15.35 16.98 6.40
C SER A 139 -13.98 16.31 6.29
N TYR A 140 -13.11 16.49 7.28
CA TYR A 140 -11.79 15.86 7.33
C TYR A 140 -11.89 14.35 7.62
N TYR A 141 -12.82 13.96 8.51
CA TYR A 141 -13.13 12.55 8.75
C TYR A 141 -13.52 11.84 7.44
N ASN A 142 -14.44 12.42 6.68
CA ASN A 142 -14.86 11.86 5.39
C ASN A 142 -13.73 11.88 4.35
N TYR A 143 -12.90 12.91 4.35
CA TYR A 143 -11.70 12.97 3.49
C TYR A 143 -10.75 11.82 3.78
N LEU A 144 -10.48 11.51 5.06
CA LEU A 144 -9.60 10.40 5.43
C LEU A 144 -10.19 9.05 5.01
N ILE A 145 -11.49 8.82 5.26
CA ILE A 145 -12.16 7.60 4.80
C ILE A 145 -12.02 7.46 3.28
N ASN A 146 -12.34 8.52 2.54
CA ASN A 146 -12.27 8.49 1.08
C ASN A 146 -10.84 8.23 0.60
N LYS A 147 -9.85 8.94 1.14
CA LYS A 147 -8.44 8.78 0.79
C LYS A 147 -7.95 7.36 1.06
N CYS A 148 -8.22 6.80 2.25
CA CYS A 148 -7.80 5.45 2.61
C CYS A 148 -8.56 4.36 1.82
N SER A 149 -9.82 4.61 1.49
CA SER A 149 -10.65 3.67 0.74
C SER A 149 -10.20 3.50 -0.69
N HIS A 150 -9.78 4.58 -1.37
CA HIS A 150 -9.52 4.58 -2.82
C HIS A 150 -8.05 4.42 -3.20
N ILE A 151 -7.11 4.64 -2.28
CA ILE A 151 -5.68 4.43 -2.59
C ILE A 151 -5.42 2.98 -3.00
N ARG A 152 -4.55 2.74 -3.98
CA ARG A 152 -4.29 1.38 -4.48
C ARG A 152 -3.71 0.49 -3.40
N PHE A 153 -2.66 0.91 -2.69
CA PHE A 153 -2.05 0.15 -1.60
C PHE A 153 -2.16 0.92 -0.29
N LEU A 154 -2.87 0.36 0.67
CA LEU A 154 -3.00 0.92 2.02
C LEU A 154 -2.21 0.08 3.01
N PHE A 155 -1.40 0.76 3.83
CA PHE A 155 -0.64 0.19 4.93
C PHE A 155 -1.15 0.74 6.25
N LEU A 156 -1.62 -0.13 7.13
CA LEU A 156 -2.19 0.20 8.44
C LEU A 156 -1.35 -0.45 9.54
N ASP A 157 -0.48 0.34 10.17
CA ASP A 157 0.39 -0.13 11.24
C ASP A 157 -0.25 0.03 12.60
N ASP A 158 0.07 -0.90 13.49
CA ASP A 158 -0.31 -0.89 14.90
C ASP A 158 -1.83 -0.88 15.15
N ILE A 159 -2.56 -1.72 14.40
CA ILE A 159 -3.98 -1.98 14.72
C ILE A 159 -4.05 -2.64 16.09
N PHE A 160 -4.90 -2.14 16.99
CA PHE A 160 -4.97 -2.57 18.38
C PHE A 160 -6.39 -2.98 18.79
N ASN A 161 -6.50 -3.73 19.89
CA ASN A 161 -7.77 -4.05 20.51
C ASN A 161 -8.28 -2.89 21.40
N GLY A 162 -9.57 -2.86 21.66
CA GLY A 162 -10.17 -1.84 22.53
C GLY A 162 -10.58 -0.57 21.80
N LEU A 163 -10.69 -0.61 20.49
CA LEU A 163 -11.28 0.46 19.69
C LEU A 163 -12.72 0.75 20.16
N ASN A 164 -13.06 2.01 20.31
CA ASN A 164 -14.42 2.42 20.60
C ASN A 164 -15.33 2.26 19.35
N SER A 165 -16.64 2.45 19.52
CA SER A 165 -17.61 2.23 18.44
C SER A 165 -17.36 3.10 17.20
N SER A 166 -16.91 4.34 17.38
CA SER A 166 -16.62 5.28 16.29
C SER A 166 -15.35 4.87 15.52
N GLU A 167 -14.32 4.45 16.26
CA GLU A 167 -13.05 3.97 15.70
C GLU A 167 -13.23 2.67 14.92
N ASN A 168 -13.98 1.73 15.50
CA ASN A 168 -14.37 0.50 14.81
C ASN A 168 -15.13 0.79 13.53
N LYS A 169 -16.09 1.73 13.57
CA LYS A 169 -16.87 2.14 12.40
C LYS A 169 -15.95 2.72 11.33
N PHE A 170 -15.03 3.61 11.70
CA PHE A 170 -14.07 4.22 10.77
C PHE A 170 -13.23 3.18 10.04
N LEU A 171 -12.58 2.28 10.76
CA LEU A 171 -11.77 1.21 10.16
C LEU A 171 -12.63 0.24 9.33
N TYR A 172 -13.81 -0.09 9.83
CA TYR A 172 -14.73 -0.96 9.13
C TYR A 172 -15.14 -0.41 7.77
N GLU A 173 -15.50 0.86 7.68
CA GLU A 173 -15.92 1.52 6.43
C GLU A 173 -14.80 1.48 5.39
N ILE A 174 -13.56 1.79 5.79
CA ILE A 174 -12.39 1.73 4.93
C ILE A 174 -12.15 0.30 4.44
N LEU A 175 -12.04 -0.67 5.36
CA LEU A 175 -11.72 -2.05 5.02
C LEU A 175 -12.82 -2.72 4.19
N ASP A 176 -14.09 -2.42 4.49
CA ASP A 176 -15.22 -2.97 3.75
C ASP A 176 -15.28 -2.46 2.31
N TYR A 177 -15.07 -1.15 2.11
CA TYR A 177 -14.95 -0.58 0.76
C TYR A 177 -13.81 -1.23 -0.03
N ARG A 178 -12.62 -1.31 0.56
CA ARG A 178 -11.43 -1.90 -0.08
C ARG A 178 -11.65 -3.34 -0.48
N ASN A 179 -12.24 -4.14 0.41
CA ASN A 179 -12.53 -5.54 0.12
C ASN A 179 -13.55 -5.73 -1.01
N ARG A 180 -14.59 -4.88 -1.07
CA ARG A 180 -15.57 -4.93 -2.17
C ARG A 180 -14.96 -4.57 -3.52
N ASN A 181 -13.91 -3.75 -3.51
CA ASN A 181 -13.21 -3.30 -4.71
C ASN A 181 -11.87 -4.04 -4.95
N ASN A 182 -11.61 -5.13 -4.23
CA ASN A 182 -10.37 -5.91 -4.33
C ASN A 182 -9.09 -5.09 -4.20
N LEU A 183 -9.13 -4.01 -3.38
CA LEU A 183 -7.97 -3.19 -3.08
C LEU A 183 -7.16 -3.82 -1.94
N PRO A 184 -5.89 -4.14 -2.14
CA PRO A 184 -5.09 -4.80 -1.13
C PRO A 184 -4.79 -3.87 0.05
N THR A 185 -4.84 -4.45 1.25
CA THR A 185 -4.45 -3.80 2.50
C THR A 185 -3.35 -4.61 3.17
N VAL A 186 -2.27 -3.94 3.55
CA VAL A 186 -1.23 -4.49 4.42
C VAL A 186 -1.44 -3.94 5.82
N SER A 187 -1.55 -4.81 6.79
CA SER A 187 -1.83 -4.42 8.17
C SER A 187 -0.89 -5.10 9.17
N ALA A 188 -0.64 -4.45 10.30
CA ALA A 188 0.17 -5.00 11.38
C ALA A 188 -0.50 -4.82 12.75
N THR A 189 -0.31 -5.80 13.63
CA THR A 189 -0.80 -5.78 15.00
C THR A 189 0.19 -6.43 15.96
N ASN A 190 0.19 -5.97 17.21
CA ASN A 190 1.00 -6.57 18.28
C ASN A 190 0.29 -7.77 18.94
N VAL A 191 -1.02 -7.83 18.83
CA VAL A 191 -1.86 -8.88 19.43
C VAL A 191 -2.94 -9.29 18.43
N LYS A 192 -3.46 -10.51 18.59
CA LYS A 192 -4.57 -10.95 17.75
C LYS A 192 -5.79 -10.06 17.93
N ILE A 193 -6.39 -9.62 16.81
CA ILE A 193 -7.55 -8.73 16.83
C ILE A 193 -8.79 -9.50 17.28
N ASN A 194 -9.47 -8.99 18.29
CA ASN A 194 -10.66 -9.61 18.88
C ASN A 194 -11.96 -9.26 18.13
N ASP A 195 -12.04 -8.10 17.46
CA ASP A 195 -13.22 -7.74 16.66
C ASP A 195 -13.26 -8.62 15.39
N ALA A 196 -14.17 -9.57 15.38
CA ALA A 196 -14.32 -10.53 14.28
C ALA A 196 -14.66 -9.85 12.94
N ARG A 197 -15.33 -8.67 12.97
CA ARG A 197 -15.70 -7.93 11.75
C ARG A 197 -14.47 -7.28 11.12
N ILE A 198 -13.60 -6.67 11.93
CA ILE A 198 -12.32 -6.12 11.46
C ILE A 198 -11.41 -7.25 10.99
N TYR A 199 -11.19 -8.26 11.83
CA TYR A 199 -10.31 -9.39 11.54
C TYR A 199 -10.69 -10.10 10.23
N SER A 200 -11.98 -10.41 10.04
CA SER A 200 -12.45 -11.06 8.82
C SER A 200 -12.17 -10.22 7.56
N ARG A 201 -12.15 -8.89 7.67
CA ARG A 201 -11.85 -8.01 6.53
C ARG A 201 -10.37 -7.92 6.21
N LEU A 202 -9.53 -8.01 7.21
CA LEU A 202 -8.08 -8.04 7.01
C LEU A 202 -7.64 -9.31 6.26
N LEU A 203 -8.37 -10.43 6.43
CA LEU A 203 -8.07 -11.71 5.79
C LEU A 203 -8.91 -12.00 4.53
N ARG A 204 -9.79 -11.09 4.10
CA ARG A 204 -10.50 -11.26 2.82
C ARG A 204 -9.56 -11.19 1.61
N ASN A 205 -10.11 -11.50 0.43
CA ASN A 205 -9.41 -11.45 -0.85
C ASN A 205 -8.13 -12.32 -0.86
N ASN A 206 -8.27 -13.55 -0.39
CA ASN A 206 -7.17 -14.49 -0.21
C ASN A 206 -6.05 -13.90 0.66
N GLY A 207 -6.43 -13.12 1.67
CA GLY A 207 -5.51 -12.49 2.60
C GLY A 207 -4.68 -13.51 3.36
N VAL A 208 -3.43 -13.15 3.60
CA VAL A 208 -2.44 -14.00 4.27
C VAL A 208 -2.10 -13.40 5.62
N GLU A 209 -2.18 -14.20 6.69
CA GLU A 209 -1.64 -13.83 8.00
C GLU A 209 -0.24 -14.42 8.17
N ILE A 210 0.69 -13.60 8.60
CA ILE A 210 2.08 -14.01 8.86
C ILE A 210 2.48 -13.58 10.26
N GLU A 211 2.90 -14.55 11.06
CA GLU A 211 3.49 -14.27 12.37
C GLU A 211 4.96 -13.85 12.20
N ILE A 212 5.29 -12.65 12.68
CA ILE A 212 6.62 -12.07 12.60
C ILE A 212 7.34 -12.23 13.93
N ASN A 213 8.52 -12.81 13.86
CA ASN A 213 9.46 -12.89 14.95
C ASN A 213 10.81 -12.26 14.54
N SER A 214 11.65 -11.92 15.50
CA SER A 214 12.92 -11.23 15.27
C SER A 214 13.95 -12.02 14.43
N LYS A 215 13.72 -13.31 14.16
CA LYS A 215 14.64 -14.17 13.39
C LYS A 215 14.81 -13.75 11.93
N PHE A 216 13.81 -13.08 11.34
CA PHE A 216 13.82 -12.69 9.93
C PHE A 216 14.40 -11.30 9.67
N TRP A 217 14.71 -10.58 10.74
CA TRP A 217 15.33 -9.26 10.68
C TRP A 217 16.84 -9.38 10.61
N ARG A 218 17.46 -8.87 9.57
CA ARG A 218 18.92 -8.67 9.49
C ARG A 218 19.25 -7.28 10.04
N LYS A 219 20.07 -7.22 11.09
CA LYS A 219 20.59 -5.93 11.56
C LYS A 219 21.36 -5.24 10.42
N ALA A 220 21.09 -3.96 10.21
CA ALA A 220 21.72 -3.19 9.14
C ALA A 220 23.27 -3.13 9.21
N ASN A 221 23.85 -3.57 10.30
CA ASN A 221 25.29 -3.49 10.64
C ASN A 221 26.05 -4.83 10.50
N GLU A 222 25.45 -5.88 9.95
CA GLU A 222 26.13 -7.18 9.75
C GLU A 222 26.65 -7.36 8.31
N ARG A 223 27.04 -6.25 7.65
CA ARG A 223 27.71 -6.28 6.35
C ARG A 223 29.12 -5.75 6.46
#